data_a1b0839c8a6ad19ec25f5bfd1b8d37e9
#
_entry.id   a1b0839c8a6ad19ec25f5bfd1b8d37e9
#
_cell.length_a   1.000
_cell.length_b   1.000
_cell.length_c   1.000
_cell.angle_alpha   90.00
_cell.angle_beta   90.00
_cell.angle_gamma   90.00
#
_symmetry.space_group_name_H-M   'P 1'
#
loop_
_entity.id
_entity.type
_entity.pdbx_description
1 polymer ?
#
loop_
_entity_poly.entity_id
_entity_poly.type
_entity_poly.pdbx_seq_one_letter_code
_entity_poly.pdbx_strand_id
1 'polypeptide(L)'
;MTDARPPREVRAYRAWGAARHLAGGVRDPAFRDLVQRIDGGPLHRCPPVVLLVDGAEAFRVMMQAIDVAREEVLLETYILRDDTLGTSVQQALVRAAARGLRVCVLADAVGSIGTDDDFWRGLTDYGVTVRLFHRVWQHPLEMLRRDHRKLLVCDRALAFTGGMNVGTEYGSSILHYEGAWRDTFVQVEGSVARELAAVFAEGWDRARGPALPGLEYVSWAELDTTPSLQLRVRPPAFPLPFALPHAVQRQLGRRRDRRRGRLVRRVIETATPDDRAVLVLDPRPGRGQREMLGVIAALLGGARERLWITTPYFAPPTRALSLLTAAARRGVDVRLLLPSARTDVPIVRHAAHGAYATLLAAGVRVFEYERATLHAKTMVVDGYASLIGSSNLDFRSFWLNAECNVLVLDGACGAAVDDTFQQDLTTSREITAAAWRARTMPHRLLDAVARGMRWAL
;
A
#
# COMPACT_ATOMS: atom_id res chain seq x y z
N MET A 1 -12.52 -36.22 -11.47
CA MET A 1 -11.20 -35.67 -11.82
C MET A 1 -11.04 -34.41 -10.98
N THR A 2 -10.29 -34.52 -9.88
CA THR A 2 -9.99 -33.40 -8.97
C THR A 2 -9.07 -32.44 -9.67
N ASP A 3 -9.56 -31.24 -9.96
CA ASP A 3 -8.80 -30.12 -10.52
C ASP A 3 -7.74 -29.67 -9.47
N ALA A 4 -6.64 -30.40 -9.38
CA ALA A 4 -5.53 -30.08 -8.51
C ALA A 4 -4.82 -28.84 -9.06
N ARG A 5 -5.25 -27.65 -8.63
CA ARG A 5 -4.59 -26.38 -8.97
C ARG A 5 -3.10 -26.48 -8.64
N PRO A 6 -2.21 -26.13 -9.58
CA PRO A 6 -0.78 -26.23 -9.38
C PRO A 6 -0.31 -25.45 -8.15
N PRO A 7 0.78 -25.88 -7.46
CA PRO A 7 1.31 -25.18 -6.30
C PRO A 7 1.51 -23.68 -6.58
N ARG A 8 1.28 -22.82 -5.57
CA ARG A 8 1.39 -21.35 -5.64
C ARG A 8 2.60 -20.85 -6.42
N GLU A 9 3.65 -21.57 -6.27
CA GLU A 9 4.98 -21.33 -6.80
C GLU A 9 5.08 -21.52 -8.30
N VAL A 10 4.40 -22.53 -8.82
CA VAL A 10 4.37 -22.82 -10.26
C VAL A 10 3.62 -21.73 -11.03
N ARG A 11 2.61 -21.11 -10.43
CA ARG A 11 1.83 -20.04 -11.08
C ARG A 11 2.64 -18.76 -11.28
N ALA A 12 3.39 -18.32 -10.26
CA ALA A 12 4.22 -17.12 -10.38
C ALA A 12 5.31 -17.29 -11.45
N TYR A 13 5.97 -18.45 -11.51
CA TYR A 13 6.93 -18.74 -12.58
C TYR A 13 6.29 -18.84 -13.97
N ARG A 14 5.09 -19.40 -14.08
CA ARG A 14 4.35 -19.41 -15.35
C ARG A 14 3.98 -18.00 -15.80
N ALA A 15 3.51 -17.14 -14.89
CA ALA A 15 3.20 -15.74 -15.17
C ALA A 15 4.44 -14.97 -15.65
N TRP A 16 5.56 -15.12 -14.92
CA TRP A 16 6.85 -14.56 -15.30
C TRP A 16 7.33 -15.04 -16.67
N GLY A 17 7.27 -16.36 -16.91
CA GLY A 17 7.66 -16.96 -18.19
C GLY A 17 6.78 -16.46 -19.34
N ALA A 18 5.46 -16.43 -19.16
CA ALA A 18 4.54 -15.92 -20.17
C ALA A 18 4.83 -14.45 -20.52
N ALA A 19 4.97 -13.59 -19.52
CA ALA A 19 5.29 -12.16 -19.75
C ALA A 19 6.66 -11.97 -20.40
N ARG A 20 7.64 -12.81 -20.05
CA ARG A 20 9.00 -12.75 -20.64
C ARG A 20 9.00 -13.04 -22.14
N HIS A 21 8.07 -13.83 -22.64
CA HIS A 21 8.01 -14.16 -24.07
C HIS A 21 7.22 -13.13 -24.90
N LEU A 22 6.56 -12.16 -24.28
CA LEU A 22 5.88 -11.07 -25.01
C LEU A 22 6.92 -10.13 -25.61
N ALA A 23 6.90 -9.91 -26.92
CA ALA A 23 7.89 -9.10 -27.62
C ALA A 23 7.95 -7.65 -27.09
N GLY A 24 6.80 -7.02 -26.90
CA GLY A 24 6.64 -5.68 -26.36
C GLY A 24 6.73 -5.58 -24.83
N GLY A 25 7.01 -6.70 -24.12
CA GLY A 25 7.06 -6.71 -22.67
C GLY A 25 5.74 -6.26 -22.03
N VAL A 26 5.79 -5.32 -21.07
CA VAL A 26 4.59 -4.76 -20.43
C VAL A 26 3.75 -3.88 -21.36
N ARG A 27 4.32 -3.41 -22.48
CA ARG A 27 3.62 -2.63 -23.52
C ARG A 27 2.93 -3.50 -24.55
N ASP A 28 3.18 -4.80 -24.55
CA ASP A 28 2.53 -5.74 -25.46
C ASP A 28 1.03 -5.81 -25.15
N PRO A 29 0.13 -5.70 -26.16
CA PRO A 29 -1.32 -5.82 -25.91
C PRO A 29 -1.70 -7.10 -25.17
N ALA A 30 -1.03 -8.23 -25.44
CA ALA A 30 -1.26 -9.49 -24.74
C ALA A 30 -0.86 -9.48 -23.26
N PHE A 31 -0.11 -8.47 -22.81
CA PHE A 31 0.21 -8.30 -21.39
C PHE A 31 -1.04 -7.93 -20.58
N ARG A 32 -1.93 -7.10 -21.13
CA ARG A 32 -3.24 -6.77 -20.52
C ARG A 32 -4.07 -8.02 -20.26
N ASP A 33 -4.20 -8.86 -21.27
CA ASP A 33 -4.93 -10.13 -21.16
C ASP A 33 -4.26 -11.08 -20.17
N LEU A 34 -2.94 -11.08 -20.12
CA LEU A 34 -2.19 -11.91 -19.19
C LEU A 34 -2.48 -11.52 -17.74
N VAL A 35 -2.35 -10.24 -17.37
CA VAL A 35 -2.59 -9.78 -15.99
C VAL A 35 -4.05 -9.93 -15.59
N GLN A 36 -4.99 -9.68 -16.49
CA GLN A 36 -6.40 -9.91 -16.26
C GLN A 36 -6.72 -11.39 -16.01
N ARG A 37 -6.15 -12.32 -16.79
CA ARG A 37 -6.31 -13.77 -16.54
C ARG A 37 -5.67 -14.24 -15.25
N ILE A 38 -4.59 -13.58 -14.80
CA ILE A 38 -3.92 -13.92 -13.53
C ILE A 38 -4.79 -13.52 -12.36
N ASP A 39 -5.31 -12.30 -12.37
CA ASP A 39 -6.12 -11.73 -11.29
C ASP A 39 -7.55 -12.26 -11.32
N GLY A 40 -8.16 -12.31 -12.49
CA GLY A 40 -9.56 -12.72 -12.72
C GLY A 40 -10.56 -11.59 -12.57
N GLY A 41 -10.11 -10.39 -12.18
CA GLY A 41 -10.92 -9.18 -12.08
C GLY A 41 -11.10 -8.45 -13.42
N PRO A 42 -12.00 -7.45 -13.47
CA PRO A 42 -12.21 -6.66 -14.65
C PRO A 42 -11.04 -5.72 -14.93
N LEU A 43 -10.71 -5.54 -16.19
CA LEU A 43 -9.80 -4.52 -16.65
C LEU A 43 -10.59 -3.27 -17.01
N HIS A 44 -10.42 -2.20 -16.24
CA HIS A 44 -11.17 -0.97 -16.42
C HIS A 44 -10.48 -0.02 -17.38
N ARG A 45 -11.28 0.59 -18.25
CA ARG A 45 -10.90 1.81 -18.97
C ARG A 45 -11.40 2.99 -18.15
N CYS A 46 -10.52 3.86 -17.70
CA CYS A 46 -10.89 4.95 -16.82
C CYS A 46 -10.40 6.32 -17.30
N PRO A 47 -10.95 7.41 -16.79
CA PRO A 47 -10.36 8.76 -16.87
C PRO A 47 -8.91 8.80 -16.39
N PRO A 48 -8.19 9.91 -16.60
CA PRO A 48 -6.83 10.05 -16.12
C PRO A 48 -6.68 9.69 -14.64
N VAL A 49 -5.70 8.83 -14.34
CA VAL A 49 -5.28 8.56 -12.98
C VAL A 49 -4.46 9.75 -12.49
N VAL A 50 -4.80 10.33 -11.35
CA VAL A 50 -4.03 11.42 -10.75
C VAL A 50 -3.13 10.86 -9.67
N LEU A 51 -1.81 11.05 -9.84
CA LEU A 51 -0.83 10.66 -8.84
C LEU A 51 -0.70 11.78 -7.79
N LEU A 52 -0.91 11.43 -6.52
CA LEU A 52 -0.79 12.32 -5.37
C LEU A 52 0.45 11.92 -4.57
N VAL A 53 1.50 12.70 -4.68
CA VAL A 53 2.85 12.32 -4.23
C VAL A 53 3.13 12.74 -2.79
N ASP A 54 2.33 13.64 -2.23
CA ASP A 54 2.52 14.16 -0.87
C ASP A 54 1.19 14.21 -0.12
N GLY A 55 1.24 13.91 1.17
CA GLY A 55 0.06 13.89 2.02
C GLY A 55 -0.69 15.21 2.08
N ALA A 56 0.01 16.34 1.98
CA ALA A 56 -0.65 17.64 1.97
C ALA A 56 -1.61 17.80 0.80
N GLU A 57 -1.18 17.44 -0.40
CA GLU A 57 -2.03 17.51 -1.56
C GLU A 57 -3.12 16.44 -1.50
N ALA A 58 -2.74 15.20 -1.15
CA ALA A 58 -3.66 14.09 -1.06
C ALA A 58 -4.82 14.40 -0.11
N PHE A 59 -4.55 14.79 1.13
CA PHE A 59 -5.60 15.09 2.11
C PHE A 59 -6.41 16.33 1.76
N ARG A 60 -5.81 17.35 1.16
CA ARG A 60 -6.57 18.50 0.67
C ARG A 60 -7.61 18.08 -0.38
N VAL A 61 -7.20 17.27 -1.38
CA VAL A 61 -8.11 16.81 -2.43
C VAL A 61 -9.14 15.83 -1.86
N MET A 62 -8.75 14.93 -0.96
CA MET A 62 -9.65 14.00 -0.28
C MET A 62 -10.72 14.73 0.54
N MET A 63 -10.35 15.75 1.33
CA MET A 63 -11.31 16.55 2.10
C MET A 63 -12.24 17.32 1.18
N GLN A 64 -11.76 17.88 0.06
CA GLN A 64 -12.61 18.51 -0.95
C GLN A 64 -13.60 17.49 -1.55
N ALA A 65 -13.15 16.28 -1.85
CA ALA A 65 -14.03 15.21 -2.35
C ALA A 65 -15.14 14.85 -1.35
N ILE A 66 -14.83 14.77 -0.06
CA ILE A 66 -15.82 14.55 1.01
C ILE A 66 -16.80 15.73 1.07
N ASP A 67 -16.32 16.97 0.98
CA ASP A 67 -17.17 18.17 1.08
C ASP A 67 -18.13 18.30 -0.11
N VAL A 68 -17.81 17.80 -1.31
CA VAL A 68 -18.68 17.86 -2.50
C VAL A 68 -19.51 16.58 -2.73
N ALA A 69 -19.26 15.52 -1.98
CA ALA A 69 -20.03 14.28 -2.06
C ALA A 69 -21.53 14.50 -1.77
N ARG A 70 -22.40 13.72 -2.42
CA ARG A 70 -23.87 13.89 -2.42
C ARG A 70 -24.65 12.71 -1.86
N GLU A 71 -24.09 11.50 -1.91
CA GLU A 71 -24.79 10.27 -1.53
C GLU A 71 -24.08 9.52 -0.41
N GLU A 72 -22.79 9.22 -0.60
CA GLU A 72 -22.06 8.45 0.40
C GLU A 72 -20.56 8.77 0.43
N VAL A 73 -19.98 8.54 1.61
CA VAL A 73 -18.53 8.58 1.86
C VAL A 73 -18.12 7.30 2.58
N LEU A 74 -17.20 6.54 1.99
CA LEU A 74 -16.66 5.30 2.54
C LEU A 74 -15.17 5.50 2.79
N LEU A 75 -14.74 5.46 4.06
CA LEU A 75 -13.34 5.60 4.45
C LEU A 75 -12.87 4.30 5.11
N GLU A 76 -11.82 3.68 4.57
CA GLU A 76 -11.13 2.53 5.13
C GLU A 76 -9.66 2.89 5.35
N THR A 77 -9.13 2.63 6.55
CA THR A 77 -7.73 2.94 6.86
C THR A 77 -7.18 2.01 7.94
N TYR A 78 -5.89 1.69 7.84
CA TYR A 78 -5.22 0.92 8.89
C TYR A 78 -5.03 1.76 10.16
N ILE A 79 -4.59 3.02 10.01
CA ILE A 79 -4.40 3.95 11.14
C ILE A 79 -5.35 5.14 10.97
N LEU A 80 -6.13 5.41 12.00
CA LEU A 80 -6.87 6.67 12.16
C LEU A 80 -6.53 7.23 13.54
N ARG A 81 -5.83 8.37 13.57
CA ARG A 81 -5.40 9.01 14.83
C ARG A 81 -6.33 10.15 15.22
N ASP A 82 -6.32 10.47 16.51
CA ASP A 82 -6.99 11.62 17.12
C ASP A 82 -6.12 12.90 17.13
N ASP A 83 -5.18 12.98 16.21
CA ASP A 83 -4.30 14.14 16.04
C ASP A 83 -4.91 15.25 15.16
N THR A 84 -4.14 16.27 14.83
CA THR A 84 -4.62 17.43 14.06
C THR A 84 -5.18 17.04 12.69
N LEU A 85 -4.54 16.09 11.97
CA LEU A 85 -5.05 15.63 10.68
C LEU A 85 -6.29 14.77 10.86
N GLY A 86 -6.25 13.81 11.79
CA GLY A 86 -7.40 12.96 12.09
C GLY A 86 -8.63 13.77 12.51
N THR A 87 -8.45 14.79 13.35
CA THR A 87 -9.52 15.71 13.72
C THR A 87 -10.08 16.48 12.50
N SER A 88 -9.22 16.90 11.58
CA SER A 88 -9.66 17.55 10.34
C SER A 88 -10.49 16.62 9.45
N VAL A 89 -10.06 15.38 9.31
CA VAL A 89 -10.81 14.33 8.58
C VAL A 89 -12.11 14.00 9.31
N GLN A 90 -12.11 13.84 10.64
CA GLN A 90 -13.31 13.63 11.45
C GLN A 90 -14.35 14.72 11.19
N GLN A 91 -13.94 16.00 11.22
CA GLN A 91 -14.83 17.13 10.95
C GLN A 91 -15.40 17.12 9.54
N ALA A 92 -14.62 16.73 8.51
CA ALA A 92 -15.13 16.59 7.15
C ALA A 92 -16.20 15.49 7.05
N LEU A 93 -15.97 14.33 7.69
CA LEU A 93 -16.93 13.23 7.74
C LEU A 93 -18.21 13.61 8.48
N VAL A 94 -18.10 14.31 9.61
CA VAL A 94 -19.25 14.83 10.36
C VAL A 94 -20.05 15.84 9.53
N ARG A 95 -19.38 16.75 8.81
CA ARG A 95 -20.09 17.66 7.90
C ARG A 95 -20.82 16.90 6.78
N ALA A 96 -20.24 15.83 6.25
CA ALA A 96 -20.91 14.99 5.26
C ALA A 96 -22.15 14.30 5.84
N ALA A 97 -22.05 13.71 7.05
CA ALA A 97 -23.19 13.12 7.74
C ALA A 97 -24.28 14.13 8.05
N ALA A 98 -23.93 15.35 8.48
CA ALA A 98 -24.87 16.44 8.73
C ALA A 98 -25.63 16.90 7.44
N ARG A 99 -25.07 16.68 6.25
CA ARG A 99 -25.77 16.86 4.97
C ARG A 99 -26.71 15.72 4.62
N GLY A 100 -26.80 14.66 5.45
CA GLY A 100 -27.65 13.48 5.23
C GLY A 100 -26.99 12.37 4.39
N LEU A 101 -25.69 12.44 4.13
CA LEU A 101 -24.97 11.40 3.42
C LEU A 101 -24.80 10.14 4.27
N ARG A 102 -24.73 9.00 3.62
CA ARG A 102 -24.23 7.77 4.26
C ARG A 102 -22.73 7.91 4.45
N VAL A 103 -22.26 7.95 5.69
CA VAL A 103 -20.83 8.01 6.01
C VAL A 103 -20.43 6.77 6.80
N CYS A 104 -19.52 5.96 6.24
CA CYS A 104 -19.03 4.73 6.83
C CYS A 104 -17.51 4.81 7.00
N VAL A 105 -17.03 4.50 8.20
CA VAL A 105 -15.61 4.46 8.55
C VAL A 105 -15.24 3.05 9.03
N LEU A 106 -14.29 2.43 8.35
CA LEU A 106 -13.67 1.17 8.73
C LEU A 106 -12.20 1.43 9.10
N ALA A 107 -11.83 1.19 10.35
CA ALA A 107 -10.47 1.32 10.82
C ALA A 107 -9.96 -0.01 11.40
N ASP A 108 -8.66 -0.30 11.26
CA ASP A 108 -8.08 -1.48 11.91
C ASP A 108 -7.89 -1.22 13.41
N ALA A 109 -8.37 -2.14 14.24
CA ALA A 109 -8.35 -1.98 15.70
C ALA A 109 -6.93 -1.95 16.30
N VAL A 110 -5.95 -2.60 15.65
CA VAL A 110 -4.55 -2.59 16.11
C VAL A 110 -3.84 -1.34 15.58
N GLY A 111 -4.05 -1.00 14.30
CA GLY A 111 -3.46 0.20 13.72
C GLY A 111 -3.90 1.48 14.42
N SER A 112 -5.14 1.50 14.92
CA SER A 112 -5.76 2.66 15.60
C SER A 112 -5.84 2.50 17.12
N ILE A 113 -5.03 1.63 17.73
CA ILE A 113 -5.11 1.29 19.17
C ILE A 113 -4.89 2.47 20.13
N GLY A 114 -4.24 3.53 19.66
CA GLY A 114 -3.97 4.74 20.46
C GLY A 114 -5.00 5.85 20.29
N THR A 115 -6.04 5.64 19.50
CA THR A 115 -7.09 6.64 19.25
C THR A 115 -8.11 6.62 20.36
N ASP A 116 -8.39 7.80 20.95
CA ASP A 116 -9.25 7.98 22.11
C ASP A 116 -10.71 7.60 21.79
N ASP A 117 -11.41 7.08 22.79
CA ASP A 117 -12.86 6.78 22.70
C ASP A 117 -13.69 8.03 22.42
N ASP A 118 -13.28 9.21 22.90
CA ASP A 118 -13.95 10.48 22.60
C ASP A 118 -13.87 10.85 21.12
N PHE A 119 -12.77 10.52 20.46
CA PHE A 119 -12.66 10.71 19.02
C PHE A 119 -13.69 9.84 18.26
N TRP A 120 -13.84 8.58 18.65
CA TRP A 120 -14.83 7.68 18.04
C TRP A 120 -16.26 8.13 18.32
N ARG A 121 -16.54 8.60 19.56
CA ARG A 121 -17.85 9.20 19.90
C ARG A 121 -18.12 10.45 19.06
N GLY A 122 -17.11 11.30 18.85
CA GLY A 122 -17.22 12.45 17.98
C GLY A 122 -17.59 12.16 16.52
N LEU A 123 -17.44 10.92 16.06
CA LEU A 123 -17.97 10.44 14.77
C LEU A 123 -19.39 9.88 14.93
N THR A 124 -19.59 8.93 15.86
CA THR A 124 -20.85 8.18 15.98
C THR A 124 -22.02 9.02 16.43
N ASP A 125 -21.81 9.95 17.35
CA ASP A 125 -22.84 10.84 17.88
C ASP A 125 -23.36 11.83 16.81
N TYR A 126 -22.59 12.04 15.77
CA TYR A 126 -22.94 12.88 14.62
C TYR A 126 -23.36 12.09 13.36
N GLY A 127 -23.73 10.80 13.53
CA GLY A 127 -24.35 10.02 12.47
C GLY A 127 -23.38 9.28 11.55
N VAL A 128 -22.07 9.30 11.83
CA VAL A 128 -21.10 8.46 11.10
C VAL A 128 -21.14 7.03 11.62
N THR A 129 -21.29 6.05 10.74
CA THR A 129 -21.22 4.64 11.12
C THR A 129 -19.76 4.19 11.17
N VAL A 130 -19.28 3.78 12.33
CA VAL A 130 -17.89 3.34 12.54
C VAL A 130 -17.85 1.84 12.82
N ARG A 131 -16.88 1.14 12.21
CA ARG A 131 -16.53 -0.24 12.53
C ARG A 131 -15.02 -0.37 12.72
N LEU A 132 -14.64 -1.19 13.70
CA LEU A 132 -13.25 -1.55 13.95
C LEU A 132 -13.03 -3.00 13.50
N PHE A 133 -12.12 -3.16 12.54
CA PHE A 133 -11.74 -4.45 12.00
C PHE A 133 -10.93 -5.24 13.03
N HIS A 134 -11.30 -6.49 13.28
CA HIS A 134 -10.66 -7.44 14.21
C HIS A 134 -10.22 -6.85 15.55
N ARG A 135 -11.17 -6.58 16.44
CA ARG A 135 -10.85 -6.23 17.84
C ARG A 135 -10.02 -7.35 18.47
N VAL A 136 -8.86 -6.98 19.01
CA VAL A 136 -7.81 -7.88 19.53
C VAL A 136 -8.37 -8.98 20.46
N TRP A 137 -9.37 -8.66 21.26
CA TRP A 137 -9.93 -9.56 22.28
C TRP A 137 -10.97 -10.56 21.76
N GLN A 138 -11.46 -10.41 20.55
CA GLN A 138 -12.52 -11.26 20.00
C GLN A 138 -11.99 -12.47 19.22
N HIS A 139 -10.82 -12.34 18.57
CA HIS A 139 -10.27 -13.37 17.70
C HIS A 139 -8.73 -13.43 17.77
N PRO A 140 -8.15 -14.05 18.82
CA PRO A 140 -6.69 -14.02 19.04
C PRO A 140 -5.87 -14.69 17.92
N LEU A 141 -6.42 -15.70 17.23
CA LEU A 141 -5.76 -16.33 16.06
C LEU A 141 -5.80 -15.44 14.80
N GLU A 142 -6.73 -14.50 14.74
CA GLU A 142 -6.85 -13.54 13.63
C GLU A 142 -6.06 -12.24 13.89
N MET A 143 -5.43 -12.11 15.05
CA MET A 143 -4.59 -10.94 15.39
C MET A 143 -3.48 -10.68 14.38
N LEU A 144 -2.98 -11.69 13.70
CA LEU A 144 -1.95 -11.55 12.67
C LEU A 144 -2.50 -11.05 11.34
N ARG A 145 -3.81 -11.18 11.11
CA ARG A 145 -4.48 -10.75 9.88
C ARG A 145 -5.02 -9.35 10.07
N ARG A 146 -4.43 -8.38 9.39
CA ARG A 146 -4.79 -6.97 9.52
C ARG A 146 -5.45 -6.45 8.26
N ASP A 147 -6.29 -5.47 8.42
CA ASP A 147 -6.78 -4.66 7.33
C ASP A 147 -5.81 -3.51 7.08
N HIS A 148 -4.97 -3.69 6.06
CA HIS A 148 -3.94 -2.71 5.73
C HIS A 148 -4.31 -1.86 4.51
N ARG A 149 -5.58 -1.91 4.07
CA ARG A 149 -6.12 -1.07 3.00
C ARG A 149 -6.22 0.38 3.43
N LYS A 150 -6.13 1.28 2.47
CA LYS A 150 -6.36 2.71 2.64
C LYS A 150 -7.18 3.17 1.45
N LEU A 151 -8.46 3.39 1.69
CA LEU A 151 -9.45 3.75 0.69
C LEU A 151 -10.27 4.95 1.15
N LEU A 152 -10.52 5.89 0.25
CA LEU A 152 -11.63 6.82 0.37
C LEU A 152 -12.45 6.71 -0.92
N VAL A 153 -13.74 6.47 -0.80
CA VAL A 153 -14.66 6.45 -1.93
C VAL A 153 -15.79 7.44 -1.68
N CYS A 154 -16.04 8.32 -2.64
CA CYS A 154 -17.14 9.29 -2.63
C CYS A 154 -18.11 8.97 -3.77
N ASP A 155 -19.38 8.74 -3.43
CA ASP A 155 -20.50 8.53 -4.37
C ASP A 155 -20.24 7.38 -5.36
N ARG A 156 -19.36 6.43 -5.07
CA ARG A 156 -18.88 5.37 -5.98
C ARG A 156 -18.40 5.87 -7.34
N ALA A 157 -18.10 7.13 -7.43
CA ALA A 157 -17.71 7.82 -8.66
C ALA A 157 -16.27 8.29 -8.64
N LEU A 158 -15.77 8.65 -7.44
CA LEU A 158 -14.42 9.11 -7.19
C LEU A 158 -13.82 8.32 -6.03
N ALA A 159 -12.60 7.81 -6.20
CA ALA A 159 -11.91 7.06 -5.16
C ALA A 159 -10.42 7.40 -5.07
N PHE A 160 -9.86 7.15 -3.89
CA PHE A 160 -8.45 7.33 -3.58
C PHE A 160 -7.92 6.05 -2.91
N THR A 161 -6.72 5.61 -3.31
CA THR A 161 -6.02 4.50 -2.66
C THR A 161 -4.51 4.68 -2.74
N GLY A 162 -3.78 4.02 -1.83
CA GLY A 162 -2.32 4.10 -1.78
C GLY A 162 -1.74 3.70 -0.43
N GLY A 163 -0.64 4.32 -0.04
CA GLY A 163 0.10 3.99 1.18
C GLY A 163 -0.29 4.78 2.42
N MET A 164 -0.93 5.97 2.28
CA MET A 164 -1.13 6.93 3.39
C MET A 164 -2.20 6.48 4.38
N ASN A 165 -1.90 6.54 5.66
CA ASN A 165 -2.91 6.47 6.72
C ASN A 165 -3.36 7.88 7.14
N VAL A 166 -4.34 7.96 8.04
CA VAL A 166 -4.83 9.22 8.59
C VAL A 166 -4.09 9.52 9.89
N GLY A 167 -3.07 10.34 9.80
CA GLY A 167 -2.23 10.80 10.90
C GLY A 167 -1.33 11.97 10.47
N THR A 168 -0.96 12.81 11.42
CA THR A 168 -0.21 14.06 11.15
C THR A 168 1.11 13.81 10.42
N GLU A 169 1.74 12.66 10.64
CA GLU A 169 2.96 12.25 9.96
C GLU A 169 2.79 12.14 8.43
N TYR A 170 1.59 11.90 7.94
CA TYR A 170 1.28 11.86 6.51
C TYR A 170 0.83 13.22 5.95
N GLY A 171 0.25 14.09 6.79
CA GLY A 171 -0.37 15.35 6.34
C GLY A 171 0.50 16.61 6.49
N SER A 172 1.75 16.49 6.71
CA SER A 172 2.70 17.44 7.25
C SER A 172 2.83 18.81 6.60
N SER A 173 2.67 18.95 5.30
CA SER A 173 2.84 20.27 4.66
C SER A 173 1.61 21.16 4.82
N ILE A 174 0.41 20.61 5.03
CA ILE A 174 -0.78 21.39 5.43
C ILE A 174 -0.60 21.93 6.84
N LEU A 175 0.04 21.15 7.71
CA LEU A 175 0.18 21.43 9.13
C LEU A 175 1.54 22.02 9.51
N HIS A 176 2.40 22.34 8.53
CA HIS A 176 3.79 22.80 8.75
C HIS A 176 4.62 21.85 9.66
N TYR A 177 4.37 20.55 9.58
CA TYR A 177 5.06 19.55 10.37
C TYR A 177 6.41 19.19 9.73
N GLU A 178 7.52 19.48 10.41
CA GLU A 178 8.84 19.04 9.99
C GLU A 178 8.98 17.53 10.27
N GLY A 179 9.16 16.71 9.21
CA GLY A 179 9.31 15.26 9.35
C GLY A 179 8.22 14.42 8.67
N ALA A 180 7.47 15.05 7.77
CA ALA A 180 6.48 14.36 6.94
C ALA A 180 6.99 13.11 6.29
N TRP A 181 6.18 12.08 6.30
CA TRP A 181 6.47 10.86 5.59
C TRP A 181 6.29 11.04 4.09
N ARG A 182 7.18 10.42 3.34
CA ARG A 182 7.08 10.34 1.88
C ARG A 182 6.19 9.17 1.51
N ASP A 183 4.99 9.45 1.01
CA ASP A 183 4.05 8.42 0.58
C ASP A 183 3.34 8.81 -0.72
N THR A 184 2.51 7.91 -1.27
CA THR A 184 1.85 8.09 -2.57
C THR A 184 0.42 7.56 -2.51
N PHE A 185 -0.51 8.36 -3.04
CA PHE A 185 -1.88 7.97 -3.36
C PHE A 185 -2.16 8.12 -4.84
N VAL A 186 -3.21 7.48 -5.30
CA VAL A 186 -3.83 7.75 -6.61
C VAL A 186 -5.29 8.11 -6.42
N GLN A 187 -5.75 9.06 -7.22
CA GLN A 187 -7.17 9.34 -7.45
C GLN A 187 -7.60 8.62 -8.72
N VAL A 188 -8.73 7.95 -8.68
CA VAL A 188 -9.34 7.24 -9.81
C VAL A 188 -10.84 7.51 -9.84
N GLU A 189 -11.46 7.38 -11.00
CA GLU A 189 -12.87 7.70 -11.20
C GLU A 189 -13.62 6.57 -11.94
N GLY A 190 -14.95 6.67 -11.96
CA GLY A 190 -15.81 5.81 -12.76
C GLY A 190 -15.88 4.36 -12.28
N SER A 191 -15.69 3.40 -13.20
CA SER A 191 -15.82 1.97 -12.89
C SER A 191 -14.80 1.46 -11.90
N VAL A 192 -13.58 2.04 -11.87
CA VAL A 192 -12.56 1.72 -10.87
C VAL A 192 -12.99 2.14 -9.47
N ALA A 193 -13.61 3.33 -9.33
CA ALA A 193 -14.12 3.79 -8.05
C ALA A 193 -15.27 2.89 -7.54
N ARG A 194 -16.12 2.36 -8.43
CA ARG A 194 -17.15 1.36 -8.06
C ARG A 194 -16.55 0.04 -7.59
N GLU A 195 -15.49 -0.43 -8.23
CA GLU A 195 -14.80 -1.64 -7.77
C GLU A 195 -14.13 -1.42 -6.40
N LEU A 196 -13.50 -0.27 -6.18
CA LEU A 196 -12.94 0.08 -4.87
C LEU A 196 -14.03 0.20 -3.79
N ALA A 197 -15.24 0.65 -4.14
CA ALA A 197 -16.39 0.61 -3.22
C ALA A 197 -16.79 -0.84 -2.87
N ALA A 198 -16.72 -1.78 -3.82
CA ALA A 198 -16.96 -3.19 -3.55
C ALA A 198 -15.86 -3.81 -2.66
N VAL A 199 -14.60 -3.40 -2.86
CA VAL A 199 -13.48 -3.77 -1.97
C VAL A 199 -13.73 -3.30 -0.53
N PHE A 200 -14.17 -2.04 -0.36
CA PHE A 200 -14.59 -1.52 0.94
C PHE A 200 -15.72 -2.34 1.54
N ALA A 201 -16.78 -2.60 0.76
CA ALA A 201 -17.99 -3.29 1.23
C ALA A 201 -17.69 -4.68 1.79
N GLU A 202 -16.71 -5.37 1.23
CA GLU A 202 -16.25 -6.65 1.73
C GLU A 202 -15.55 -6.55 3.09
N GLY A 203 -14.60 -5.61 3.27
CA GLY A 203 -13.97 -5.34 4.56
C GLY A 203 -15.00 -4.93 5.61
N TRP A 204 -15.98 -4.12 5.20
CA TRP A 204 -17.11 -3.67 6.00
C TRP A 204 -18.01 -4.81 6.48
N ASP A 205 -18.37 -5.76 5.58
CA ASP A 205 -19.13 -6.95 5.93
C ASP A 205 -18.36 -7.83 6.93
N ARG A 206 -17.08 -8.03 6.71
CA ARG A 206 -16.23 -8.76 7.66
C ARG A 206 -16.17 -8.11 9.05
N ALA A 207 -16.22 -6.79 9.10
CA ALA A 207 -16.33 -6.04 10.35
C ALA A 207 -17.76 -5.98 10.90
N ARG A 208 -18.71 -6.75 10.33
CA ARG A 208 -20.12 -6.79 10.68
C ARG A 208 -20.81 -5.42 10.59
N GLY A 209 -20.45 -4.66 9.55
CA GLY A 209 -21.15 -3.42 9.22
C GLY A 209 -22.56 -3.67 8.68
N PRO A 210 -23.47 -2.69 8.78
CA PRO A 210 -24.75 -2.75 8.10
C PRO A 210 -24.61 -2.93 6.60
N ALA A 211 -25.55 -3.63 5.95
CA ALA A 211 -25.52 -3.83 4.52
C ALA A 211 -25.40 -2.50 3.74
N LEU A 212 -24.58 -2.50 2.70
CA LEU A 212 -24.41 -1.38 1.78
C LEU A 212 -25.17 -1.67 0.48
N PRO A 213 -26.39 -1.10 0.28
CA PRO A 213 -27.21 -1.42 -0.90
C PRO A 213 -26.51 -1.10 -2.23
N GLY A 214 -26.72 -1.96 -3.23
CA GLY A 214 -26.21 -1.76 -4.59
C GLY A 214 -24.70 -1.97 -4.74
N LEU A 215 -24.05 -2.65 -3.81
CA LEU A 215 -22.69 -3.16 -3.95
C LEU A 215 -22.74 -4.69 -4.00
N GLU A 216 -22.28 -5.24 -5.12
CA GLU A 216 -22.10 -6.68 -5.29
C GLU A 216 -20.70 -7.06 -4.82
N TYR A 217 -20.63 -7.88 -3.78
CA TYR A 217 -19.40 -8.47 -3.26
C TYR A 217 -19.70 -9.87 -2.73
N VAL A 218 -18.68 -10.72 -2.71
CA VAL A 218 -18.84 -12.07 -2.14
C VAL A 218 -18.71 -11.96 -0.63
N SER A 219 -19.79 -12.25 0.09
CA SER A 219 -19.80 -12.21 1.55
C SER A 219 -18.76 -13.16 2.15
N TRP A 220 -18.12 -12.75 3.22
CA TRP A 220 -17.19 -13.59 3.98
C TRP A 220 -17.87 -14.83 4.57
N ALA A 221 -19.15 -14.75 4.89
CA ALA A 221 -19.93 -15.90 5.38
C ALA A 221 -20.00 -17.03 4.34
N GLU A 222 -19.96 -16.70 3.05
CA GLU A 222 -19.97 -17.65 1.94
C GLU A 222 -18.57 -18.24 1.66
N LEU A 223 -17.51 -17.55 2.09
CA LEU A 223 -16.11 -17.97 1.86
C LEU A 223 -15.51 -18.73 3.04
N ASP A 224 -16.03 -18.56 4.23
CA ASP A 224 -15.49 -19.15 5.47
C ASP A 224 -16.05 -20.55 5.72
N THR A 225 -15.76 -21.47 4.79
CA THR A 225 -16.07 -22.92 4.96
C THR A 225 -15.03 -23.64 5.82
N THR A 226 -14.09 -22.93 6.42
CA THR A 226 -13.08 -23.53 7.30
C THR A 226 -13.70 -23.76 8.68
N PRO A 227 -13.72 -25.01 9.22
CA PRO A 227 -14.22 -25.27 10.58
C PRO A 227 -13.46 -24.40 11.58
N SER A 228 -14.17 -23.54 12.28
CA SER A 228 -13.59 -22.76 13.37
C SER A 228 -13.10 -23.69 14.46
N LEU A 229 -11.79 -23.86 14.57
CA LEU A 229 -11.19 -24.48 15.75
C LEU A 229 -11.43 -23.53 16.92
N GLN A 230 -12.46 -23.81 17.73
CA GLN A 230 -12.73 -23.08 18.98
C GLN A 230 -11.69 -23.49 20.03
N LEU A 231 -10.50 -22.90 19.94
CA LEU A 231 -9.53 -22.94 21.03
C LEU A 231 -9.90 -21.84 22.04
N ARG A 232 -10.55 -22.22 23.13
CA ARG A 232 -10.69 -21.37 24.31
C ARG A 232 -9.31 -21.24 24.99
N VAL A 233 -8.52 -20.25 24.56
CA VAL A 233 -7.28 -19.90 25.25
C VAL A 233 -7.54 -18.64 26.10
N ARG A 234 -7.34 -18.74 27.42
CA ARG A 234 -7.24 -17.57 28.29
C ARG A 234 -6.00 -16.76 27.87
N PRO A 235 -6.11 -15.46 27.65
CA PRO A 235 -4.96 -14.66 27.26
C PRO A 235 -3.93 -14.63 28.39
N PRO A 236 -2.64 -14.88 28.11
CA PRO A 236 -1.58 -14.57 29.06
C PRO A 236 -1.46 -13.05 29.17
N ALA A 237 -1.29 -12.54 30.39
CA ALA A 237 -0.96 -11.16 30.65
C ALA A 237 0.49 -10.91 30.20
N PHE A 238 0.69 -10.52 28.93
CA PHE A 238 1.98 -10.01 28.45
C PHE A 238 1.89 -8.48 28.34
N PRO A 239 2.82 -7.75 28.96
CA PRO A 239 2.98 -6.33 28.69
C PRO A 239 3.49 -6.17 27.25
N LEU A 240 2.74 -5.46 26.41
CA LEU A 240 3.19 -5.10 25.06
C LEU A 240 4.31 -4.06 25.18
N PRO A 241 5.52 -4.29 24.65
CA PRO A 241 6.65 -3.39 24.79
C PRO A 241 6.77 -2.40 23.63
N PHE A 242 5.73 -1.69 23.22
CA PHE A 242 5.85 -0.59 22.25
C PHE A 242 4.72 0.42 22.37
N ALA A 243 4.70 1.15 23.51
CA ALA A 243 4.10 2.47 23.56
C ALA A 243 5.23 3.47 23.82
N LEU A 244 5.63 4.24 22.82
CA LEU A 244 6.53 5.37 23.03
C LEU A 244 5.77 6.47 23.80
N PRO A 245 6.31 6.97 24.92
CA PRO A 245 5.65 7.99 25.73
C PRO A 245 5.51 9.30 24.97
N HIS A 246 4.34 9.92 25.04
CA HIS A 246 3.99 11.24 24.49
C HIS A 246 4.90 12.40 24.97
N ALA A 247 5.85 12.17 25.88
CA ALA A 247 6.75 13.18 26.43
C ALA A 247 7.89 13.58 25.46
N VAL A 248 8.24 12.76 24.46
CA VAL A 248 9.36 13.02 23.55
C VAL A 248 8.96 13.97 22.41
N GLN A 249 7.67 14.12 22.14
CA GLN A 249 7.16 14.95 21.04
C GLN A 249 7.20 16.47 21.29
N ARG A 250 7.45 16.93 22.53
CA ARG A 250 7.34 18.37 22.86
C ARG A 250 8.63 19.19 22.80
N GLN A 251 9.79 18.62 22.51
CA GLN A 251 11.08 19.32 22.64
C GLN A 251 11.76 19.78 21.33
N LEU A 252 11.20 19.56 20.16
CA LEU A 252 11.83 19.99 18.90
C LEU A 252 11.02 21.07 18.17
N GLY A 253 10.71 22.13 18.85
CA GLY A 253 10.16 23.33 18.25
C GLY A 253 11.24 24.33 17.86
N ARG A 254 11.12 24.88 16.65
CA ARG A 254 11.69 26.11 16.10
C ARG A 254 13.09 26.05 15.50
N ARG A 255 13.16 25.84 14.19
CA ARG A 255 13.93 26.71 13.26
C ARG A 255 13.20 26.79 11.91
N ARG A 256 12.84 28.04 11.53
CA ARG A 256 12.25 28.39 10.24
C ARG A 256 13.33 28.24 9.16
N ASP A 257 13.02 27.50 8.12
CA ASP A 257 13.64 27.76 6.81
C ASP A 257 12.55 27.76 5.71
N ARG A 258 12.42 28.96 5.06
CA ARG A 258 11.45 29.23 4.03
C ARG A 258 12.02 28.75 2.69
N ARG A 259 11.75 27.52 2.30
CA ARG A 259 11.78 27.14 0.89
C ARG A 259 10.42 26.58 0.49
N ARG A 260 9.68 27.39 -0.26
CA ARG A 260 8.43 26.99 -0.91
C ARG A 260 8.70 25.79 -1.79
N GLY A 261 8.34 24.58 -1.32
CA GLY A 261 8.16 23.41 -2.16
C GLY A 261 7.01 23.70 -3.12
N ARG A 262 7.27 23.71 -4.42
CA ARG A 262 6.23 23.74 -5.44
C ARG A 262 5.38 22.48 -5.28
N LEU A 263 4.12 22.68 -4.90
CA LEU A 263 3.06 21.67 -5.00
C LEU A 263 2.96 21.25 -6.47
N VAL A 264 3.36 20.03 -6.77
CA VAL A 264 3.26 19.48 -8.13
C VAL A 264 2.03 18.58 -8.17
N ARG A 265 0.87 19.18 -8.47
CA ARG A 265 -0.27 18.41 -8.96
C ARG A 265 0.08 17.94 -10.36
N ARG A 266 0.39 16.66 -10.52
CA ARG A 266 0.60 16.07 -11.84
C ARG A 266 -0.72 15.49 -12.33
N VAL A 267 -1.51 16.32 -13.01
CA VAL A 267 -2.63 15.82 -13.81
C VAL A 267 -2.04 15.11 -15.01
N ILE A 268 -2.33 13.84 -15.14
CA ILE A 268 -1.84 13.01 -16.23
C ILE A 268 -2.80 13.21 -17.41
N GLU A 269 -2.46 14.14 -18.31
CA GLU A 269 -3.13 14.27 -19.60
C GLU A 269 -2.61 13.17 -20.53
N THR A 270 -3.49 12.30 -21.00
CA THR A 270 -3.11 11.14 -21.78
C THR A 270 -3.29 11.33 -23.27
N ALA A 271 -2.47 10.64 -24.03
CA ALA A 271 -2.41 10.73 -25.48
C ALA A 271 -3.62 10.12 -26.18
N THR A 272 -4.31 9.13 -25.67
CA THR A 272 -5.59 8.63 -26.18
C THR A 272 -6.34 7.86 -25.08
N PRO A 273 -7.69 8.03 -24.92
CA PRO A 273 -8.48 7.31 -23.93
C PRO A 273 -8.48 5.78 -24.10
N ASP A 274 -8.23 5.29 -25.32
CA ASP A 274 -8.35 3.87 -25.67
C ASP A 274 -7.21 2.98 -25.16
N ASP A 275 -6.06 3.57 -24.79
CA ASP A 275 -4.87 2.79 -24.41
C ASP A 275 -4.68 2.60 -22.91
N ARG A 276 -5.41 3.33 -22.07
CA ARG A 276 -5.28 3.20 -20.60
C ARG A 276 -6.12 2.06 -20.09
N ALA A 277 -5.51 1.27 -19.19
CA ALA A 277 -6.21 0.24 -18.46
C ALA A 277 -5.82 0.27 -16.99
N VAL A 278 -6.79 0.01 -16.11
CA VAL A 278 -6.58 -0.13 -14.67
C VAL A 278 -7.16 -1.44 -14.18
N LEU A 279 -6.38 -2.15 -13.37
CA LEU A 279 -6.80 -3.37 -12.69
C LEU A 279 -6.69 -3.14 -11.18
N VAL A 280 -7.76 -3.41 -10.45
CA VAL A 280 -7.75 -3.38 -8.98
C VAL A 280 -7.29 -4.72 -8.46
N LEU A 281 -6.29 -4.71 -7.60
CA LEU A 281 -5.73 -5.91 -6.96
C LEU A 281 -6.04 -5.85 -5.47
N ASP A 282 -6.86 -6.78 -5.01
CA ASP A 282 -7.36 -6.88 -3.64
C ASP A 282 -6.88 -8.19 -2.98
N PRO A 283 -5.57 -8.32 -2.69
CA PRO A 283 -5.06 -9.47 -1.97
C PRO A 283 -5.49 -9.45 -0.50
N ARG A 284 -5.98 -10.59 -0.04
CA ARG A 284 -6.44 -10.79 1.33
C ARG A 284 -6.20 -12.22 1.79
N PRO A 285 -6.15 -12.50 3.09
CA PRO A 285 -5.93 -13.86 3.59
C PRO A 285 -6.91 -14.86 2.96
N GLY A 286 -6.36 -15.84 2.23
CA GLY A 286 -7.13 -16.87 1.54
C GLY A 286 -7.55 -16.57 0.10
N ARG A 287 -7.51 -15.31 -0.36
CA ARG A 287 -7.91 -14.91 -1.72
C ARG A 287 -7.02 -13.77 -2.26
N GLY A 288 -6.78 -13.74 -3.56
CA GLY A 288 -6.04 -12.66 -4.24
C GLY A 288 -4.52 -12.64 -4.02
N GLN A 289 -4.01 -13.31 -2.99
CA GLN A 289 -2.57 -13.31 -2.66
C GLN A 289 -1.71 -14.00 -3.73
N ARG A 290 -2.23 -15.08 -4.32
CA ARG A 290 -1.54 -15.81 -5.41
C ARG A 290 -1.57 -15.02 -6.69
N GLU A 291 -2.67 -14.35 -6.92
CA GLU A 291 -2.95 -13.48 -8.04
C GLU A 291 -2.01 -12.29 -7.98
N MET A 292 -1.90 -11.62 -6.85
CA MET A 292 -0.96 -10.50 -6.63
C MET A 292 0.49 -10.91 -6.89
N LEU A 293 0.93 -12.06 -6.36
CA LEU A 293 2.27 -12.59 -6.62
C LEU A 293 2.47 -12.92 -8.11
N GLY A 294 1.42 -13.41 -8.77
CA GLY A 294 1.39 -13.68 -10.21
C GLY A 294 1.54 -12.41 -11.04
N VAL A 295 0.81 -11.35 -10.69
CA VAL A 295 0.89 -10.04 -11.37
C VAL A 295 2.28 -9.42 -11.18
N ILE A 296 2.82 -9.43 -9.95
CA ILE A 296 4.20 -8.97 -9.70
C ILE A 296 5.20 -9.78 -10.55
N ALA A 297 5.07 -11.11 -10.59
CA ALA A 297 5.94 -11.95 -11.39
C ALA A 297 5.82 -11.63 -12.89
N ALA A 298 4.62 -11.34 -13.39
CA ALA A 298 4.41 -10.91 -14.77
C ALA A 298 5.08 -9.55 -15.05
N LEU A 299 4.97 -8.57 -14.15
CA LEU A 299 5.65 -7.28 -14.25
C LEU A 299 7.17 -7.47 -14.32
N LEU A 300 7.75 -8.28 -13.41
CA LEU A 300 9.18 -8.59 -13.41
C LEU A 300 9.64 -9.34 -14.68
N GLY A 301 8.79 -10.20 -15.24
CA GLY A 301 9.03 -10.93 -16.48
C GLY A 301 8.95 -10.05 -17.73
N GLY A 302 7.96 -9.16 -17.75
CA GLY A 302 7.67 -8.25 -18.84
C GLY A 302 8.62 -7.05 -18.95
N ALA A 303 9.41 -6.76 -17.91
CA ALA A 303 10.39 -5.67 -17.92
C ALA A 303 11.45 -5.86 -19.01
N ARG A 304 11.72 -4.82 -19.78
CA ARG A 304 12.70 -4.78 -20.88
C ARG A 304 13.82 -3.78 -20.63
N GLU A 305 13.48 -2.57 -20.22
CA GLU A 305 14.42 -1.47 -20.06
C GLU A 305 14.71 -1.19 -18.59
N ARG A 306 13.69 -0.95 -17.79
CA ARG A 306 13.81 -0.54 -16.39
C ARG A 306 12.70 -1.07 -15.50
N LEU A 307 13.04 -1.29 -14.25
CA LEU A 307 12.15 -1.71 -13.19
C LEU A 307 12.54 -0.97 -11.91
N TRP A 308 11.74 0.01 -11.50
CA TRP A 308 12.02 0.82 -10.31
C TRP A 308 10.95 0.60 -9.25
N ILE A 309 11.39 0.35 -8.03
CA ILE A 309 10.52 -0.04 -6.92
C ILE A 309 10.82 0.84 -5.72
N THR A 310 9.78 1.43 -5.14
CA THR A 310 9.81 2.09 -3.84
C THR A 310 9.00 1.27 -2.86
N THR A 311 9.58 0.91 -1.71
CA THR A 311 8.85 0.20 -0.65
C THR A 311 9.49 0.47 0.71
N PRO A 312 8.70 0.75 1.77
CA PRO A 312 9.25 0.94 3.11
C PRO A 312 9.71 -0.36 3.73
N TYR A 313 9.02 -1.48 3.42
CA TYR A 313 9.33 -2.78 3.99
C TYR A 313 9.70 -3.76 2.88
N PHE A 314 10.96 -4.18 2.92
CA PHE A 314 11.53 -5.05 1.91
C PHE A 314 12.08 -6.34 2.56
N ALA A 315 11.21 -7.32 2.67
CA ALA A 315 11.54 -8.67 3.12
C ALA A 315 10.89 -9.71 2.19
N PRO A 316 11.20 -9.66 0.87
CA PRO A 316 10.48 -10.44 -0.12
C PRO A 316 10.69 -11.94 0.10
N PRO A 317 9.69 -12.77 -0.27
CA PRO A 317 9.87 -14.22 -0.40
C PRO A 317 11.05 -14.51 -1.32
N THR A 318 11.77 -15.60 -1.06
CA THR A 318 12.98 -15.98 -1.82
C THR A 318 12.77 -15.98 -3.33
N ARG A 319 11.54 -16.26 -3.78
CA ARG A 319 11.19 -16.26 -5.21
C ARG A 319 11.03 -14.89 -5.80
N ALA A 320 10.37 -13.97 -5.13
CA ALA A 320 10.30 -12.58 -5.59
C ALA A 320 11.71 -12.01 -5.71
N LEU A 321 12.59 -12.29 -4.76
CA LEU A 321 14.01 -11.94 -4.83
C LEU A 321 14.71 -12.58 -6.04
N SER A 322 14.45 -13.86 -6.32
CA SER A 322 15.03 -14.58 -7.48
C SER A 322 14.56 -13.99 -8.80
N LEU A 323 13.28 -13.62 -8.91
CA LEU A 323 12.73 -12.99 -10.13
C LEU A 323 13.29 -11.57 -10.35
N LEU A 324 13.46 -10.78 -9.27
CA LEU A 324 14.11 -9.47 -9.30
C LEU A 324 15.55 -9.57 -9.80
N THR A 325 16.34 -10.46 -9.22
CA THR A 325 17.74 -10.67 -9.64
C THR A 325 17.83 -11.23 -11.06
N ALA A 326 16.87 -12.05 -11.49
CA ALA A 326 16.80 -12.53 -12.87
C ALA A 326 16.50 -11.39 -13.86
N ALA A 327 15.68 -10.38 -13.49
CA ALA A 327 15.46 -9.20 -14.33
C ALA A 327 16.76 -8.39 -14.50
N ALA A 328 17.48 -8.10 -13.43
CA ALA A 328 18.76 -7.39 -13.48
C ALA A 328 19.82 -8.14 -14.33
N ARG A 329 19.93 -9.47 -14.14
CA ARG A 329 20.86 -10.29 -14.95
C ARG A 329 20.52 -10.33 -16.43
N ARG A 330 19.30 -9.99 -16.83
CA ARG A 330 18.91 -9.82 -18.25
C ARG A 330 19.28 -8.45 -18.83
N GLY A 331 19.84 -7.56 -18.03
CA GLY A 331 20.21 -6.20 -18.45
C GLY A 331 19.14 -5.14 -18.15
N VAL A 332 18.06 -5.48 -17.47
CA VAL A 332 17.06 -4.50 -17.02
C VAL A 332 17.68 -3.62 -15.93
N ASP A 333 17.53 -2.28 -16.03
CA ASP A 333 17.91 -1.33 -14.97
C ASP A 333 16.96 -1.47 -13.78
N VAL A 334 17.34 -2.32 -12.83
CA VAL A 334 16.55 -2.58 -11.61
C VAL A 334 17.05 -1.68 -10.50
N ARG A 335 16.16 -0.81 -9.98
CA ARG A 335 16.46 0.08 -8.85
C ARG A 335 15.47 -0.13 -7.73
N LEU A 336 15.98 -0.16 -6.50
CA LEU A 336 15.19 -0.24 -5.28
C LEU A 336 15.43 1.02 -4.45
N LEU A 337 14.36 1.71 -4.08
CA LEU A 337 14.35 2.81 -3.13
C LEU A 337 13.75 2.32 -1.81
N LEU A 338 14.56 2.30 -0.77
CA LEU A 338 14.27 1.73 0.54
C LEU A 338 14.50 2.80 1.63
N PRO A 339 13.96 2.66 2.84
CA PRO A 339 14.20 3.61 3.90
C PRO A 339 15.66 3.54 4.40
N SER A 340 16.19 4.69 4.77
CA SER A 340 17.45 4.83 5.50
C SER A 340 17.27 4.48 6.99
N ALA A 341 18.13 4.99 7.87
CA ALA A 341 17.93 4.91 9.31
C ALA A 341 16.70 5.68 9.80
N ARG A 342 16.15 6.59 8.97
CA ARG A 342 14.85 7.26 9.20
C ARG A 342 13.73 6.34 8.76
N THR A 343 13.33 5.46 9.64
CA THR A 343 12.24 4.49 9.44
C THR A 343 11.42 4.35 10.70
N ASP A 344 10.13 4.06 10.54
CA ASP A 344 9.20 3.79 11.62
C ASP A 344 9.46 2.43 12.30
N VAL A 345 9.99 1.44 11.56
CA VAL A 345 10.25 0.07 12.05
C VAL A 345 11.70 -0.34 11.76
N PRO A 346 12.68 0.00 12.62
CA PRO A 346 14.11 -0.27 12.38
C PRO A 346 14.46 -1.73 12.11
N ILE A 347 13.78 -2.68 12.74
CA ILE A 347 14.03 -4.12 12.53
C ILE A 347 13.76 -4.56 11.10
N VAL A 348 12.76 -3.96 10.42
CA VAL A 348 12.44 -4.27 9.01
C VAL A 348 13.55 -3.81 8.08
N ARG A 349 14.17 -2.66 8.36
CA ARG A 349 15.37 -2.22 7.62
C ARG A 349 16.51 -3.22 7.72
N HIS A 350 16.79 -3.74 8.93
CA HIS A 350 17.81 -4.78 9.11
C HIS A 350 17.45 -6.08 8.40
N ALA A 351 16.18 -6.44 8.32
CA ALA A 351 15.73 -7.58 7.52
C ALA A 351 15.97 -7.37 6.02
N ALA A 352 15.72 -6.16 5.50
CA ALA A 352 16.01 -5.79 4.11
C ALA A 352 17.50 -5.89 3.78
N HIS A 353 18.37 -5.50 4.69
CA HIS A 353 19.84 -5.65 4.58
C HIS A 353 20.26 -7.09 4.28
N GLY A 354 19.49 -8.08 4.73
CA GLY A 354 19.74 -9.48 4.44
C GLY A 354 19.71 -9.85 2.95
N ALA A 355 19.04 -9.06 2.11
CA ALA A 355 18.95 -9.25 0.65
C ALA A 355 19.99 -8.44 -0.13
N TYR A 356 20.59 -7.38 0.44
CA TYR A 356 21.44 -6.44 -0.30
C TYR A 356 22.61 -7.09 -1.01
N ALA A 357 23.32 -8.00 -0.34
CA ALA A 357 24.46 -8.69 -0.99
C ALA A 357 24.03 -9.43 -2.25
N THR A 358 22.89 -10.12 -2.23
CA THR A 358 22.34 -10.88 -3.36
C THR A 358 21.89 -9.94 -4.48
N LEU A 359 21.24 -8.82 -4.13
CA LEU A 359 20.78 -7.81 -5.07
C LEU A 359 21.94 -7.13 -5.80
N LEU A 360 22.91 -6.63 -5.03
CA LEU A 360 24.10 -5.93 -5.57
C LEU A 360 24.95 -6.87 -6.44
N ALA A 361 25.10 -8.15 -6.06
CA ALA A 361 25.79 -9.15 -6.87
C ALA A 361 25.08 -9.45 -8.21
N ALA A 362 23.78 -9.23 -8.28
CA ALA A 362 22.99 -9.39 -9.50
C ALA A 362 22.93 -8.14 -10.39
N GLY A 363 23.51 -7.02 -9.95
CA GLY A 363 23.47 -5.75 -10.65
C GLY A 363 22.27 -4.85 -10.31
N VAL A 364 21.50 -5.20 -9.28
CA VAL A 364 20.43 -4.33 -8.78
C VAL A 364 21.04 -3.14 -8.05
N ARG A 365 20.58 -1.94 -8.36
CA ARG A 365 20.99 -0.72 -7.66
C ARG A 365 20.07 -0.48 -6.48
N VAL A 366 20.63 -0.27 -5.30
CA VAL A 366 19.88 -0.06 -4.05
C VAL A 366 20.17 1.34 -3.54
N PHE A 367 19.11 2.07 -3.22
CA PHE A 367 19.16 3.44 -2.70
C PHE A 367 18.44 3.50 -1.34
N GLU A 368 19.00 4.23 -0.39
CA GLU A 368 18.39 4.54 0.89
C GLU A 368 17.95 6.00 0.92
N TYR A 369 16.64 6.24 1.11
CA TYR A 369 16.03 7.56 1.16
C TYR A 369 16.34 8.26 2.48
N GLU A 370 16.95 9.45 2.44
CA GLU A 370 17.48 10.11 3.64
C GLU A 370 16.69 11.36 4.08
N ARG A 371 15.82 11.91 3.20
CA ARG A 371 15.12 13.17 3.49
C ARG A 371 14.08 13.04 4.60
N ALA A 372 13.29 11.96 4.61
CA ALA A 372 12.19 11.72 5.54
C ALA A 372 11.95 10.21 5.71
N THR A 373 10.96 9.82 6.52
CA THR A 373 10.49 8.44 6.57
C THR A 373 9.83 8.11 5.23
N LEU A 374 10.36 7.09 4.54
CA LEU A 374 9.81 6.58 3.30
C LEU A 374 8.69 5.59 3.61
N HIS A 375 7.48 5.82 3.09
CA HIS A 375 6.36 4.90 3.28
C HIS A 375 5.59 4.59 1.99
N ALA A 376 6.00 5.11 0.84
CA ALA A 376 5.39 4.83 -0.47
C ALA A 376 5.59 3.37 -0.92
N LYS A 377 4.59 2.81 -1.59
CA LYS A 377 4.61 1.49 -2.20
C LYS A 377 4.26 1.64 -3.68
N THR A 378 5.31 1.73 -4.50
CA THR A 378 5.15 1.89 -5.95
C THR A 378 6.14 1.00 -6.70
N MET A 379 5.72 0.51 -7.85
CA MET A 379 6.56 -0.18 -8.81
C MET A 379 6.23 0.36 -10.19
N VAL A 380 7.23 0.73 -10.95
CA VAL A 380 7.06 1.14 -12.34
C VAL A 380 7.97 0.33 -13.25
N VAL A 381 7.40 -0.14 -14.36
CA VAL A 381 8.09 -0.96 -15.36
C VAL A 381 8.02 -0.27 -16.72
N ASP A 382 9.20 -0.02 -17.29
CA ASP A 382 9.40 0.56 -18.62
C ASP A 382 8.66 1.91 -18.83
N GLY A 383 8.36 2.65 -17.73
CA GLY A 383 7.60 3.90 -17.79
C GLY A 383 6.17 3.73 -18.33
N TYR A 384 5.57 2.56 -18.13
CA TYR A 384 4.24 2.24 -18.64
C TYR A 384 3.36 1.52 -17.63
N ALA A 385 3.83 0.42 -17.04
CA ALA A 385 3.04 -0.33 -16.06
C ALA A 385 3.39 0.15 -14.65
N SER A 386 2.44 0.72 -13.94
CA SER A 386 2.62 1.26 -12.58
C SER A 386 1.73 0.52 -11.59
N LEU A 387 2.32 -0.10 -10.59
CA LEU A 387 1.63 -0.70 -9.46
C LEU A 387 1.75 0.23 -8.26
N ILE A 388 0.61 0.69 -7.72
CA ILE A 388 0.55 1.66 -6.63
C ILE A 388 -0.49 1.18 -5.62
N GLY A 389 -0.17 1.21 -4.33
CA GLY A 389 -1.14 0.77 -3.33
C GLY A 389 -0.59 0.68 -1.92
N SER A 390 -1.17 -0.22 -1.13
CA SER A 390 -0.84 -0.44 0.27
C SER A 390 0.16 -1.58 0.52
N SER A 391 0.39 -2.46 -0.49
CA SER A 391 1.21 -3.66 -0.32
C SER A 391 2.71 -3.35 -0.25
N ASN A 392 3.36 -3.80 0.80
CA ASN A 392 4.81 -3.88 0.88
C ASN A 392 5.34 -5.13 0.13
N LEU A 393 6.65 -5.15 -0.11
CA LEU A 393 7.32 -6.37 -0.59
C LEU A 393 7.82 -7.21 0.60
N ASP A 394 6.88 -7.67 1.43
CA ASP A 394 7.16 -8.44 2.63
C ASP A 394 6.18 -9.63 2.81
N PHE A 395 6.46 -10.46 3.82
CA PHE A 395 5.65 -11.63 4.10
C PHE A 395 4.23 -11.27 4.53
N ARG A 396 4.05 -10.18 5.30
CA ARG A 396 2.73 -9.79 5.82
C ARG A 396 1.78 -9.38 4.70
N SER A 397 2.24 -8.53 3.79
CA SER A 397 1.43 -8.10 2.64
C SER A 397 1.08 -9.24 1.71
N PHE A 398 1.98 -10.24 1.56
CA PHE A 398 1.71 -11.38 0.69
C PHE A 398 0.85 -12.48 1.33
N TRP A 399 0.74 -12.57 2.67
CA TRP A 399 0.11 -13.73 3.30
C TRP A 399 -0.89 -13.42 4.41
N LEU A 400 -0.77 -12.29 5.09
CA LEU A 400 -1.50 -12.01 6.31
C LEU A 400 -2.46 -10.83 6.21
N ASN A 401 -2.09 -9.79 5.49
CA ASN A 401 -2.88 -8.58 5.43
C ASN A 401 -3.91 -8.61 4.29
N ALA A 402 -5.02 -7.89 4.48
CA ALA A 402 -5.82 -7.39 3.38
C ALA A 402 -5.17 -6.10 2.88
N GLU A 403 -4.95 -6.02 1.57
CA GLU A 403 -4.28 -4.90 0.90
C GLU A 403 -5.13 -4.42 -0.27
N CYS A 404 -4.85 -3.22 -0.77
CA CYS A 404 -5.45 -2.72 -2.00
C CYS A 404 -4.41 -2.02 -2.85
N ASN A 405 -4.34 -2.43 -4.12
CA ASN A 405 -3.42 -1.86 -5.09
C ASN A 405 -4.14 -1.63 -6.41
N VAL A 406 -3.62 -0.70 -7.20
CA VAL A 406 -4.04 -0.52 -8.59
C VAL A 406 -2.85 -0.72 -9.51
N LEU A 407 -3.02 -1.55 -10.53
CA LEU A 407 -2.10 -1.65 -11.65
C LEU A 407 -2.62 -0.75 -12.76
N VAL A 408 -1.88 0.29 -13.08
CA VAL A 408 -2.18 1.24 -14.15
C VAL A 408 -1.28 0.93 -15.33
N LEU A 409 -1.87 0.61 -16.47
CA LEU A 409 -1.19 0.40 -17.75
C LEU A 409 -1.40 1.66 -18.59
N ASP A 410 -0.50 2.63 -18.44
CA ASP A 410 -0.57 3.94 -19.09
C ASP A 410 0.80 4.63 -19.09
N GLY A 411 1.22 5.12 -20.22
CA GLY A 411 2.54 5.77 -20.37
C GLY A 411 2.66 7.08 -19.60
N ALA A 412 1.58 7.86 -19.49
CA ALA A 412 1.61 9.13 -18.76
C ALA A 412 1.69 8.90 -17.24
N CYS A 413 0.94 7.92 -16.72
CA CYS A 413 1.06 7.50 -15.33
C CYS A 413 2.46 6.92 -15.05
N GLY A 414 2.96 6.07 -15.95
CA GLY A 414 4.31 5.50 -15.83
C GLY A 414 5.38 6.57 -15.77
N ALA A 415 5.32 7.58 -16.65
CA ALA A 415 6.25 8.70 -16.65
C ALA A 415 6.18 9.52 -15.34
N ALA A 416 4.98 9.76 -14.81
CA ALA A 416 4.82 10.49 -13.56
C ALA A 416 5.41 9.73 -12.35
N VAL A 417 5.29 8.39 -12.32
CA VAL A 417 5.91 7.55 -11.28
C VAL A 417 7.43 7.52 -11.45
N ASP A 418 7.94 7.40 -12.69
CA ASP A 418 9.38 7.47 -13.02
C ASP A 418 10.00 8.79 -12.53
N ASP A 419 9.37 9.92 -12.87
CA ASP A 419 9.85 11.24 -12.46
C ASP A 419 9.86 11.41 -10.94
N THR A 420 8.82 10.88 -10.29
CA THR A 420 8.72 10.90 -8.82
C THR A 420 9.86 10.08 -8.20
N PHE A 421 10.11 8.90 -8.74
CA PHE A 421 11.22 8.05 -8.30
C PHE A 421 12.57 8.73 -8.51
N GLN A 422 12.81 9.35 -9.66
CA GLN A 422 14.04 10.08 -9.94
C GLN A 422 14.24 11.28 -8.99
N GLN A 423 13.16 11.99 -8.69
CA GLN A 423 13.20 13.08 -7.70
C GLN A 423 13.58 12.58 -6.31
N ASP A 424 13.02 11.45 -5.88
CA ASP A 424 13.36 10.84 -4.60
C ASP A 424 14.84 10.39 -4.56
N LEU A 425 15.40 9.93 -5.69
CA LEU A 425 16.82 9.58 -5.76
C LEU A 425 17.75 10.77 -5.50
N THR A 426 17.35 12.01 -5.80
CA THR A 426 18.19 13.20 -5.56
C THR A 426 18.51 13.43 -4.08
N THR A 427 17.71 12.85 -3.20
CA THR A 427 17.87 12.92 -1.73
C THR A 427 18.13 11.55 -1.11
N SER A 428 18.63 10.63 -1.91
CA SER A 428 18.90 9.25 -1.51
C SER A 428 20.39 8.93 -1.65
N ARG A 429 20.86 8.01 -0.84
CA ARG A 429 22.22 7.50 -0.88
C ARG A 429 22.27 6.15 -1.57
N GLU A 430 23.05 6.01 -2.63
CA GLU A 430 23.28 4.72 -3.28
C GLU A 430 24.18 3.82 -2.45
N ILE A 431 23.78 2.59 -2.28
CA ILE A 431 24.53 1.55 -1.58
C ILE A 431 25.38 0.79 -2.59
N THR A 432 26.66 1.03 -2.60
CA THR A 432 27.60 0.33 -3.50
C THR A 432 28.01 -1.04 -2.91
N ALA A 433 28.39 -1.99 -3.77
CA ALA A 433 28.90 -3.29 -3.35
C ALA A 433 30.18 -3.18 -2.49
N ALA A 434 31.01 -2.16 -2.75
CA ALA A 434 32.22 -1.90 -1.96
C ALA A 434 31.87 -1.43 -0.55
N ALA A 435 31.03 -0.40 -0.43
CA ALA A 435 30.58 0.12 0.87
C ALA A 435 29.83 -0.98 1.66
N TRP A 436 29.03 -1.80 0.97
CA TRP A 436 28.31 -2.90 1.60
C TRP A 436 29.23 -3.96 2.20
N ARG A 437 30.32 -4.31 1.54
CA ARG A 437 31.34 -5.26 2.04
C ARG A 437 32.18 -4.68 3.20
N ALA A 438 32.41 -3.40 3.24
CA ALA A 438 33.20 -2.71 4.25
C ALA A 438 32.49 -2.52 5.61
N ARG A 439 31.24 -2.96 5.77
CA ARG A 439 30.47 -2.79 7.01
C ARG A 439 31.09 -3.55 8.20
N THR A 440 30.92 -2.96 9.38
CA THR A 440 31.43 -3.54 10.64
C THR A 440 30.70 -4.83 11.04
N MET A 441 31.38 -5.68 11.82
CA MET A 441 30.82 -6.97 12.29
C MET A 441 29.53 -6.82 13.11
N PRO A 442 29.37 -5.83 14.02
CA PRO A 442 28.11 -5.66 14.75
C PRO A 442 26.90 -5.45 13.85
N HIS A 443 27.02 -4.63 12.79
CA HIS A 443 25.94 -4.45 11.82
C HIS A 443 25.59 -5.75 11.09
N ARG A 444 26.60 -6.55 10.70
CA ARG A 444 26.37 -7.85 10.05
C ARG A 444 25.65 -8.84 10.95
N LEU A 445 25.96 -8.86 12.23
CA LEU A 445 25.30 -9.73 13.20
C LEU A 445 23.83 -9.35 13.39
N LEU A 446 23.55 -8.05 13.55
CA LEU A 446 22.17 -7.54 13.68
C LEU A 446 21.32 -7.88 12.43
N ASP A 447 21.88 -7.68 11.23
CA ASP A 447 21.22 -8.05 9.97
C ASP A 447 20.95 -9.57 9.87
N ALA A 448 21.85 -10.39 10.42
CA ALA A 448 21.68 -11.86 10.42
C ALA A 448 20.53 -12.29 11.36
N VAL A 449 20.42 -11.67 12.52
CA VAL A 449 19.32 -11.90 13.48
C VAL A 449 17.99 -11.46 12.86
N ALA A 450 17.92 -10.24 12.31
CA ALA A 450 16.71 -9.71 11.69
C ALA A 450 16.25 -10.55 10.48
N ARG A 451 17.20 -11.13 9.72
CA ARG A 451 16.89 -12.06 8.62
C ARG A 451 16.16 -13.31 9.11
N GLY A 452 16.52 -13.85 10.27
CA GLY A 452 15.83 -14.98 10.90
C GLY A 452 14.37 -14.66 11.26
N MET A 453 14.06 -13.39 11.52
CA MET A 453 12.73 -12.93 11.92
C MET A 453 11.84 -12.46 10.76
N ARG A 454 12.31 -12.52 9.50
CA ARG A 454 11.58 -12.00 8.32
C ARG A 454 10.17 -12.56 8.12
N TRP A 455 9.84 -13.71 8.71
CA TRP A 455 8.52 -14.31 8.66
C TRP A 455 7.50 -13.65 9.60
N ALA A 456 8.00 -12.90 10.59
CA ALA A 456 7.18 -12.16 11.56
C ALA A 456 7.00 -10.67 11.17
N LEU A 457 7.81 -10.22 10.20
CA LEU A 457 7.86 -8.85 9.70
C LEU A 457 7.09 -8.72 8.34
#